data_c5c6921dd24658741a8435bcc06c050a
#
_entry.id   c5c6921dd24658741a8435bcc06c050a
#
_cell.length_a   1.000
_cell.length_b   1.000
_cell.length_c   1.000
_cell.angle_alpha   90.00
_cell.angle_beta   90.00
_cell.angle_gamma   90.00
#
_symmetry.space_group_name_H-M   'P 1'
#
loop_
_entity.id
_entity.type
_entity.pdbx_description
1 polymer ?
#
loop_
_entity_poly.entity_id
_entity_poly.type
_entity_poly.pdbx_seq_one_letter_code
_entity_poly.pdbx_strand_id
1 'polypeptide(L)'
;MDSGYITALAALGGAALGGLTSFATSWTTLRTQMKAQRSASSKSKRQKLYKAFIDDAARTYGDALIHNKLEATGLIDLHALVSRMRIISSEPVTESAIKVVKVITDTYNQPNKTPEEIKGMISNGSIDILSSFSEACREEFE
;
A
#
# COMPACT_ATOMS: atom_id res chain seq x y z
N MET A 1 63.83 -28.52 7.09
CA MET A 1 63.43 -27.20 6.60
C MET A 1 62.10 -27.15 5.90
N ASP A 2 61.61 -28.25 5.37
CA ASP A 2 60.42 -28.24 4.51
C ASP A 2 59.08 -28.39 5.20
N SER A 3 59.03 -28.84 6.44
CA SER A 3 57.80 -29.03 7.18
C SER A 3 57.13 -27.71 7.60
N GLY A 4 57.91 -26.65 7.84
CA GLY A 4 57.36 -25.33 8.19
C GLY A 4 56.65 -24.62 7.03
N TYR A 5 57.18 -24.75 5.82
CA TYR A 5 56.58 -24.17 4.62
C TYR A 5 55.28 -24.90 4.20
N ILE A 6 55.22 -26.23 4.35
CA ILE A 6 54.03 -27.00 4.07
C ILE A 6 52.90 -26.64 5.03
N THR A 7 53.23 -26.44 6.33
CA THR A 7 52.24 -26.02 7.33
C THR A 7 51.73 -24.60 7.08
N ALA A 8 52.64 -23.68 6.68
CA ALA A 8 52.26 -22.30 6.35
C ALA A 8 51.39 -22.22 5.08
N LEU A 9 51.70 -23.00 4.06
CA LEU A 9 50.93 -23.08 2.82
C LEU A 9 49.55 -23.74 3.05
N ALA A 10 49.43 -24.75 3.91
CA ALA A 10 48.18 -25.35 4.30
C ALA A 10 47.28 -24.40 5.07
N ALA A 11 47.88 -23.59 5.98
CA ALA A 11 47.16 -22.56 6.73
C ALA A 11 46.63 -21.44 5.82
N LEU A 12 47.44 -20.99 4.85
CA LEU A 12 47.05 -19.97 3.87
C LEU A 12 45.97 -20.52 2.90
N GLY A 13 46.09 -21.75 2.44
CA GLY A 13 45.07 -22.40 1.59
C GLY A 13 43.74 -22.60 2.30
N GLY A 14 43.75 -22.99 3.56
CA GLY A 14 42.58 -23.14 4.39
C GLY A 14 41.84 -21.82 4.67
N ALA A 15 42.62 -20.75 4.93
CA ALA A 15 42.09 -19.40 5.15
C ALA A 15 41.44 -18.84 3.89
N ALA A 16 42.05 -19.06 2.71
CA ALA A 16 41.50 -18.59 1.45
C ALA A 16 40.19 -19.32 1.09
N LEU A 17 40.12 -20.64 1.26
CA LEU A 17 38.89 -21.43 1.01
C LEU A 17 37.79 -21.11 2.03
N GLY A 18 38.11 -20.96 3.32
CA GLY A 18 37.18 -20.58 4.37
C GLY A 18 36.63 -19.16 4.18
N GLY A 19 37.50 -18.22 3.77
CA GLY A 19 37.11 -16.84 3.50
C GLY A 19 36.15 -16.71 2.30
N LEU A 20 36.40 -17.42 1.21
CA LEU A 20 35.53 -17.41 0.04
C LEU A 20 34.14 -18.01 0.30
N THR A 21 34.06 -19.11 1.08
CA THR A 21 32.80 -19.72 1.48
C THR A 21 31.97 -18.81 2.37
N SER A 22 32.60 -18.15 3.36
CA SER A 22 31.94 -17.17 4.23
C SER A 22 31.45 -15.95 3.48
N PHE A 23 32.20 -15.50 2.46
CA PHE A 23 31.81 -14.35 1.64
C PHE A 23 30.61 -14.64 0.76
N ALA A 24 30.56 -15.84 0.13
CA ALA A 24 29.42 -16.26 -0.68
C ALA A 24 28.14 -16.42 0.14
N THR A 25 28.23 -16.97 1.36
CA THR A 25 27.09 -17.13 2.28
C THR A 25 26.59 -15.77 2.77
N SER A 26 27.48 -14.86 3.13
CA SER A 26 27.12 -13.50 3.58
C SER A 26 26.45 -12.70 2.45
N TRP A 27 26.91 -12.85 1.22
CA TRP A 27 26.34 -12.16 0.06
C TRP A 27 24.91 -12.60 -0.25
N THR A 28 24.65 -13.92 -0.22
CA THR A 28 23.29 -14.45 -0.44
C THR A 28 22.33 -14.06 0.67
N THR A 29 22.76 -14.09 1.93
CA THR A 29 21.97 -13.66 3.09
C THR A 29 21.62 -12.17 3.01
N LEU A 30 22.61 -11.31 2.68
CA LEU A 30 22.40 -9.86 2.49
C LEU A 30 21.40 -9.57 1.36
N ARG A 31 21.50 -10.25 0.22
CA ARG A 31 20.55 -10.09 -0.90
C ARG A 31 19.14 -10.47 -0.51
N THR A 32 18.96 -11.56 0.22
CA THR A 32 17.65 -12.05 0.68
C THR A 32 17.05 -11.07 1.69
N GLN A 33 17.84 -10.59 2.64
CA GLN A 33 17.41 -9.59 3.62
C GLN A 33 17.03 -8.26 2.96
N MET A 34 17.81 -7.79 1.99
CA MET A 34 17.49 -6.56 1.26
C MET A 34 16.20 -6.67 0.44
N LYS A 35 15.94 -7.84 -0.18
CA LYS A 35 14.67 -8.10 -0.88
C LYS A 35 13.48 -8.10 0.09
N ALA A 36 13.60 -8.77 1.23
CA ALA A 36 12.57 -8.81 2.25
C ALA A 36 12.27 -7.41 2.82
N GLN A 37 13.29 -6.61 3.10
CA GLN A 37 13.13 -5.23 3.56
C GLN A 37 12.46 -4.32 2.52
N ARG A 38 12.83 -4.45 1.24
CA ARG A 38 12.19 -3.69 0.15
C ARG A 38 10.72 -4.05 -0.01
N SER A 39 10.40 -5.34 0.06
CA SER A 39 9.01 -5.83 0.01
C SER A 39 8.19 -5.31 1.19
N ALA A 40 8.69 -5.42 2.42
CA ALA A 40 8.03 -4.90 3.62
C ALA A 40 7.84 -3.38 3.57
N SER A 41 8.84 -2.64 3.10
CA SER A 41 8.76 -1.18 2.93
C SER A 41 7.71 -0.79 1.89
N SER A 42 7.65 -1.50 0.75
CA SER A 42 6.65 -1.28 -0.29
C SER A 42 5.24 -1.54 0.22
N LYS A 43 5.03 -2.65 0.93
CA LYS A 43 3.76 -3.00 1.57
C LYS A 43 3.31 -1.92 2.57
N SER A 44 4.21 -1.47 3.42
CA SER A 44 3.93 -0.40 4.40
C SER A 44 3.52 0.92 3.73
N LYS A 45 4.18 1.30 2.64
CA LYS A 45 3.84 2.52 1.87
C LYS A 45 2.43 2.43 1.27
N ARG A 46 2.07 1.28 0.68
CA ARG A 46 0.72 1.06 0.15
C ARG A 46 -0.34 1.11 1.25
N GLN A 47 -0.10 0.44 2.38
CA GLN A 47 -1.03 0.46 3.52
C GLN A 47 -1.29 1.89 4.03
N LYS A 48 -0.25 2.71 4.15
CA LYS A 48 -0.40 4.13 4.53
C LYS A 48 -1.21 4.93 3.50
N LEU A 49 -0.97 4.68 2.22
CA LEU A 49 -1.70 5.32 1.13
C LEU A 49 -3.18 4.94 1.14
N TYR A 50 -3.49 3.66 1.32
CA TYR A 50 -4.87 3.16 1.36
C TYR A 50 -5.62 3.68 2.58
N LYS A 51 -4.96 3.71 3.75
CA LYS A 51 -5.54 4.33 4.95
C LYS A 51 -5.87 5.80 4.73
N ALA A 52 -4.95 6.57 4.17
CA ALA A 52 -5.18 7.98 3.88
C ALA A 52 -6.36 8.17 2.92
N PHE A 53 -6.47 7.33 1.89
CA PHE A 53 -7.59 7.37 0.95
C PHE A 53 -8.92 7.06 1.63
N ILE A 54 -8.98 6.03 2.47
CA ILE A 54 -10.19 5.66 3.20
C ILE A 54 -10.65 6.80 4.11
N ASP A 55 -9.71 7.38 4.87
CA ASP A 55 -10.00 8.47 5.80
C ASP A 55 -10.53 9.71 5.06
N ASP A 56 -9.91 10.10 3.96
CA ASP A 56 -10.31 11.26 3.16
C ASP A 56 -11.61 11.01 2.38
N ALA A 57 -11.78 9.81 1.82
CA ALA A 57 -13.01 9.44 1.11
C ALA A 57 -14.22 9.41 2.06
N ALA A 58 -14.07 8.83 3.25
CA ALA A 58 -15.13 8.80 4.25
C ALA A 58 -15.54 10.21 4.70
N ARG A 59 -14.57 11.10 4.94
CA ARG A 59 -14.82 12.49 5.31
C ARG A 59 -15.53 13.25 4.19
N THR A 60 -15.03 13.17 2.98
CA THR A 60 -15.57 13.88 1.81
C THR A 60 -16.96 13.34 1.43
N TYR A 61 -17.18 12.03 1.56
CA TYR A 61 -18.49 11.44 1.35
C TYR A 61 -19.52 11.89 2.40
N GLY A 62 -19.12 11.91 3.67
CA GLY A 62 -19.96 12.42 4.74
C GLY A 62 -20.38 13.88 4.51
N ASP A 63 -19.46 14.70 4.04
CA ASP A 63 -19.75 16.09 3.64
C ASP A 63 -20.73 16.14 2.46
N ALA A 64 -20.49 15.34 1.43
CA ALA A 64 -21.35 15.28 0.23
C ALA A 64 -22.78 14.86 0.53
N LEU A 65 -23.02 14.05 1.59
CA LEU A 65 -24.36 13.62 1.99
C LEU A 65 -25.20 14.75 2.61
N ILE A 66 -24.55 15.68 3.32
CA ILE A 66 -25.23 16.73 4.11
C ILE A 66 -25.11 18.13 3.49
N HIS A 67 -24.17 18.33 2.57
CA HIS A 67 -23.94 19.60 1.90
C HIS A 67 -23.94 19.42 0.39
N ASN A 68 -24.73 20.22 -0.32
CA ASN A 68 -24.73 20.23 -1.79
C ASN A 68 -23.74 21.25 -2.40
N LYS A 69 -22.93 21.90 -1.56
CA LYS A 69 -21.84 22.76 -2.01
C LYS A 69 -20.57 21.92 -2.16
N LEU A 70 -20.14 21.76 -3.39
CA LEU A 70 -18.91 21.03 -3.73
C LEU A 70 -17.71 21.61 -3.00
N GLU A 71 -17.10 20.84 -2.14
CA GLU A 71 -15.81 21.20 -1.53
C GLU A 71 -14.67 20.67 -2.42
N ALA A 72 -14.18 21.55 -3.29
CA ALA A 72 -13.17 21.17 -4.30
C ALA A 72 -11.88 20.61 -3.68
N THR A 73 -11.49 21.11 -2.51
CA THR A 73 -10.26 20.69 -1.81
C THR A 73 -10.25 19.19 -1.51
N GLY A 74 -11.33 18.67 -0.93
CA GLY A 74 -11.42 17.23 -0.61
C GLY A 74 -11.37 16.35 -1.85
N LEU A 75 -12.01 16.76 -2.94
CA LEU A 75 -11.94 16.02 -4.22
C LEU A 75 -10.56 16.08 -4.86
N ILE A 76 -9.87 17.21 -4.78
CA ILE A 76 -8.50 17.34 -5.29
C ILE A 76 -7.55 16.43 -4.49
N ASP A 77 -7.68 16.37 -3.17
CA ASP A 77 -6.88 15.50 -2.31
C ASP A 77 -7.11 14.02 -2.66
N LEU A 78 -8.37 13.61 -2.87
CA LEU A 78 -8.69 12.25 -3.32
C LEU A 78 -8.08 11.93 -4.68
N HIS A 79 -8.13 12.84 -5.64
CA HIS A 79 -7.48 12.66 -6.94
C HIS A 79 -5.95 12.56 -6.83
N ALA A 80 -5.34 13.30 -5.91
CA ALA A 80 -3.90 13.17 -5.64
C ALA A 80 -3.54 11.78 -5.07
N LEU A 81 -4.36 11.24 -4.18
CA LEU A 81 -4.18 9.88 -3.65
C LEU A 81 -4.34 8.81 -4.74
N VAL A 82 -5.35 8.94 -5.61
CA VAL A 82 -5.53 8.05 -6.77
C VAL A 82 -4.33 8.11 -7.71
N SER A 83 -3.79 9.30 -7.95
CA SER A 83 -2.59 9.46 -8.78
C SER A 83 -1.37 8.75 -8.20
N ARG A 84 -1.21 8.76 -6.87
CA ARG A 84 -0.18 7.97 -6.18
C ARG A 84 -0.42 6.46 -6.31
N MET A 85 -1.69 6.01 -6.23
CA MET A 85 -2.04 4.61 -6.43
C MET A 85 -1.68 4.12 -7.83
N ARG A 86 -1.86 4.93 -8.87
CA ARG A 86 -1.44 4.58 -10.24
C ARG A 86 0.04 4.25 -10.36
N ILE A 87 0.88 4.75 -9.46
CA ILE A 87 2.33 4.54 -9.46
C ILE A 87 2.72 3.24 -8.74
N ILE A 88 2.05 2.91 -7.61
CA ILE A 88 2.53 1.88 -6.70
C ILE A 88 1.52 0.75 -6.41
N SER A 89 0.28 0.89 -6.85
CA SER A 89 -0.80 -0.08 -6.59
C SER A 89 -1.17 -0.85 -7.84
N SER A 90 -1.86 -1.98 -7.65
CA SER A 90 -2.43 -2.76 -8.75
C SER A 90 -3.58 -2.02 -9.45
N GLU A 91 -3.88 -2.45 -10.67
CA GLU A 91 -4.97 -1.89 -11.46
C GLU A 91 -6.35 -2.02 -10.76
N PRO A 92 -6.72 -3.20 -10.19
CA PRO A 92 -8.00 -3.34 -9.47
C PRO A 92 -8.15 -2.37 -8.30
N VAL A 93 -7.09 -2.10 -7.53
CA VAL A 93 -7.11 -1.13 -6.44
C VAL A 93 -7.35 0.29 -6.98
N THR A 94 -6.61 0.66 -8.02
CA THR A 94 -6.73 1.99 -8.64
C THR A 94 -8.11 2.21 -9.24
N GLU A 95 -8.66 1.23 -9.96
CA GLU A 95 -10.00 1.33 -10.54
C GLU A 95 -11.09 1.44 -9.49
N SER A 96 -11.00 0.65 -8.41
CA SER A 96 -11.96 0.74 -7.31
C SER A 96 -11.91 2.09 -6.59
N ALA A 97 -10.72 2.67 -6.42
CA ALA A 97 -10.56 4.03 -5.89
C ALA A 97 -11.21 5.09 -6.80
N ILE A 98 -11.03 4.98 -8.11
CA ILE A 98 -11.68 5.89 -9.08
C ILE A 98 -13.21 5.81 -8.99
N LYS A 99 -13.76 4.61 -8.83
CA LYS A 99 -15.21 4.41 -8.64
C LYS A 99 -15.72 5.09 -7.36
N VAL A 100 -14.97 4.99 -6.27
CA VAL A 100 -15.30 5.69 -5.01
C VAL A 100 -15.35 7.21 -5.22
N VAL A 101 -14.33 7.79 -5.85
CA VAL A 101 -14.29 9.24 -6.12
C VAL A 101 -15.46 9.66 -7.01
N LYS A 102 -15.83 8.84 -7.99
CA LYS A 102 -17.00 9.11 -8.84
C LYS A 102 -18.30 9.13 -8.02
N VAL A 103 -18.52 8.14 -7.15
CA VAL A 103 -19.70 8.10 -6.28
C VAL A 103 -19.78 9.34 -5.39
N ILE A 104 -18.67 9.77 -4.81
CA ILE A 104 -18.62 10.98 -3.99
C ILE A 104 -18.98 12.22 -4.82
N THR A 105 -18.41 12.35 -6.02
CA THR A 105 -18.71 13.46 -6.93
C THR A 105 -20.17 13.48 -7.34
N ASP A 106 -20.74 12.34 -7.67
CA ASP A 106 -22.16 12.20 -8.04
C ASP A 106 -23.08 12.53 -6.86
N THR A 107 -22.65 12.23 -5.63
CA THR A 107 -23.40 12.55 -4.41
C THR A 107 -23.53 14.05 -4.18
N TYR A 108 -22.51 14.84 -4.47
CA TYR A 108 -22.61 16.32 -4.40
C TYR A 108 -23.65 16.91 -5.37
N ASN A 109 -23.96 16.23 -6.45
CA ASN A 109 -24.98 16.63 -7.41
C ASN A 109 -26.40 16.21 -7.03
N GLN A 110 -26.55 15.47 -5.93
CA GLN A 110 -27.84 15.02 -5.40
C GLN A 110 -28.33 15.94 -4.28
N PRO A 111 -29.66 15.93 -3.98
CA PRO A 111 -30.18 16.61 -2.81
C PRO A 111 -29.54 16.11 -1.51
N ASN A 112 -29.41 16.99 -0.53
CA ASN A 112 -28.90 16.63 0.79
C ASN A 112 -29.77 15.53 1.43
N LYS A 113 -29.12 14.62 2.12
CA LYS A 113 -29.80 13.55 2.85
C LYS A 113 -30.26 14.00 4.22
N THR A 114 -31.46 13.59 4.61
CA THR A 114 -31.96 13.76 5.97
C THR A 114 -31.34 12.76 6.93
N PRO A 115 -31.34 13.00 8.25
CA PRO A 115 -30.88 12.02 9.22
C PRO A 115 -31.57 10.65 9.12
N GLU A 116 -32.85 10.64 8.79
CA GLU A 116 -33.65 9.40 8.59
C GLU A 116 -33.17 8.62 7.35
N GLU A 117 -32.90 9.32 6.25
CA GLU A 117 -32.35 8.72 5.04
C GLU A 117 -30.96 8.12 5.29
N ILE A 118 -30.09 8.82 6.02
CA ILE A 118 -28.77 8.34 6.42
C ILE A 118 -28.89 7.09 7.30
N LYS A 119 -29.80 7.06 8.28
CA LYS A 119 -30.08 5.85 9.07
C LYS A 119 -30.52 4.67 8.21
N GLY A 120 -31.35 4.92 7.22
CA GLY A 120 -31.77 3.91 6.25
C GLY A 120 -30.60 3.36 5.44
N MET A 121 -29.70 4.23 4.99
CA MET A 121 -28.49 3.84 4.26
C MET A 121 -27.51 3.01 5.13
N ILE A 122 -27.40 3.30 6.42
CA ILE A 122 -26.63 2.51 7.37
C ILE A 122 -27.27 1.13 7.54
N SER A 123 -28.58 1.07 7.71
CA SER A 123 -29.31 -0.17 7.96
C SER A 123 -29.29 -1.15 6.78
N ASN A 124 -29.31 -0.64 5.55
CA ASN A 124 -29.29 -1.47 4.32
C ASN A 124 -27.88 -1.64 3.74
N GLY A 125 -26.85 -1.05 4.35
CA GLY A 125 -25.46 -1.14 3.92
C GLY A 125 -25.09 -0.27 2.73
N SER A 126 -25.99 0.53 2.17
CA SER A 126 -25.72 1.37 0.99
C SER A 126 -24.80 2.55 1.30
N ILE A 127 -24.56 2.86 2.57
CA ILE A 127 -23.61 3.89 2.99
C ILE A 127 -22.14 3.47 2.76
N ASP A 128 -21.87 2.16 2.68
CA ASP A 128 -20.51 1.64 2.50
C ASP A 128 -20.09 1.67 1.03
N ILE A 129 -19.57 2.79 0.60
CA ILE A 129 -19.01 2.98 -0.75
C ILE A 129 -17.57 2.44 -0.88
N LEU A 130 -16.96 2.02 0.24
CA LEU A 130 -15.55 1.62 0.32
C LEU A 130 -15.33 0.11 0.28
N SER A 131 -16.39 -0.71 0.33
CA SER A 131 -16.28 -2.17 0.41
C SER A 131 -15.45 -2.77 -0.75
N SER A 132 -15.77 -2.42 -1.99
CA SER A 132 -15.04 -2.92 -3.17
C SER A 132 -13.58 -2.48 -3.18
N PHE A 133 -13.29 -1.26 -2.73
CA PHE A 133 -11.92 -0.78 -2.59
C PHE A 133 -11.15 -1.57 -1.52
N SER A 134 -11.76 -1.81 -0.38
CA SER A 134 -11.17 -2.58 0.72
C SER A 134 -10.89 -4.03 0.31
N GLU A 135 -11.79 -4.67 -0.46
CA GLU A 135 -11.56 -6.00 -1.02
C GLU A 135 -10.39 -6.03 -2.00
N ALA A 136 -10.34 -5.09 -2.93
CA ALA A 136 -9.23 -4.99 -3.88
C ALA A 136 -7.88 -4.81 -3.16
N CYS A 137 -7.85 -3.98 -2.10
CA CYS A 137 -6.65 -3.80 -1.27
C CYS A 137 -6.24 -5.09 -0.55
N ARG A 138 -7.20 -5.86 -0.04
CA ARG A 138 -6.94 -7.13 0.64
C ARG A 138 -6.34 -8.14 -0.33
N GLU A 139 -6.94 -8.32 -1.49
CA GLU A 139 -6.48 -9.24 -2.54
C GLU A 139 -5.06 -8.89 -3.02
N GLU A 140 -4.70 -7.61 -3.08
CA GLU A 140 -3.35 -7.19 -3.45
C GLU A 140 -2.27 -7.62 -2.44
N PHE A 141 -2.65 -7.87 -1.19
CA PHE A 141 -1.73 -8.27 -0.11
C PHE A 141 -1.69 -9.77 0.15
N GLU A 142 -2.58 -10.55 -0.44
CA GLU A 142 -2.58 -12.02 -0.38
C GLU A 142 -1.56 -12.61 -1.36
#